data_bafbbb3d23325e94cf0d36c5afba514a
#
_entry.id   bafbbb3d23325e94cf0d36c5afba514a
#
_cell.length_a   1.000
_cell.length_b   1.000
_cell.length_c   1.000
_cell.angle_alpha   90.00
_cell.angle_beta   90.00
_cell.angle_gamma   90.00
#
_symmetry.space_group_name_H-M   'P 1'
#
loop_
_entity.id
_entity.type
_entity.pdbx_description
1 polymer ?
#
loop_
_entity_poly.entity_id
_entity_poly.type
_entity_poly.pdbx_seq_one_letter_code
_entity_poly.pdbx_strand_id
1 'polypeptide(L)'
;FPLDDLIPVASKSSIGQSISFKDKSYPVVSMEEAIKLKPAIALFSAGGSTSLEWAPKFAENGTKVIDNSSAWRMDSSKKLIVPEINADALEKDDMIIANPNCSTIQMVVALGPLHNKYNIKRLVISTYQSVSGTGKDAVDQLNKETNEDFTEKVYPYQIYQNLLPHCDVFEED
;
A
#
# COMPACT_ATOMS: atom_id res chain seq x y z
N PHE A 1 -3.15 14.02 13.72
CA PHE A 1 -3.23 14.54 12.34
C PHE A 1 -4.43 15.47 12.24
N PRO A 2 -4.27 16.71 11.78
CA PRO A 2 -5.39 17.59 11.52
C PRO A 2 -6.21 17.02 10.35
N LEU A 3 -7.50 16.84 10.56
CA LEU A 3 -8.42 16.27 9.60
C LEU A 3 -9.74 17.02 9.72
N ASP A 4 -10.16 17.67 8.64
CA ASP A 4 -11.43 18.39 8.58
C ASP A 4 -12.58 17.41 8.33
N ASP A 5 -12.38 16.49 7.37
CA ASP A 5 -13.36 15.47 7.01
C ASP A 5 -12.67 14.17 6.55
N LEU A 6 -13.40 13.05 6.61
CA LEU A 6 -12.96 11.72 6.19
C LEU A 6 -13.96 11.14 5.21
N ILE A 7 -13.48 10.67 4.08
CA ILE A 7 -14.29 10.04 3.03
C ILE A 7 -13.82 8.59 2.88
N PRO A 8 -14.46 7.63 3.58
CA PRO A 8 -14.14 6.22 3.41
C PRO A 8 -14.63 5.74 2.03
N VAL A 9 -13.73 5.08 1.30
CA VAL A 9 -14.03 4.56 -0.04
C VAL A 9 -13.77 3.06 -0.05
N ALA A 10 -14.68 2.27 -0.59
CA ALA A 10 -14.51 0.84 -0.71
C ALA A 10 -15.24 0.26 -1.93
N SER A 11 -15.11 -1.06 -2.13
CA SER A 11 -15.79 -1.79 -3.19
C SER A 11 -17.32 -1.73 -3.04
N LYS A 12 -18.03 -2.04 -4.11
CA LYS A 12 -19.52 -2.03 -4.15
C LYS A 12 -20.18 -2.82 -3.02
N SER A 13 -19.54 -3.89 -2.54
CA SER A 13 -20.06 -4.72 -1.44
C SER A 13 -20.07 -4.02 -0.07
N SER A 14 -19.30 -2.95 0.08
CA SER A 14 -19.20 -2.20 1.34
C SER A 14 -19.93 -0.84 1.29
N ILE A 15 -20.45 -0.43 0.14
CA ILE A 15 -21.22 0.82 0.01
C ILE A 15 -22.46 0.74 0.89
N GLY A 16 -22.75 1.84 1.60
CA GLY A 16 -23.88 1.92 2.55
C GLY A 16 -23.54 1.47 3.97
N GLN A 17 -22.36 0.91 4.19
CA GLN A 17 -21.80 0.74 5.54
C GLN A 17 -21.29 2.08 6.08
N SER A 18 -20.98 2.13 7.37
CA SER A 18 -20.37 3.31 7.99
C SER A 18 -19.15 2.93 8.80
N ILE A 19 -18.16 3.81 8.81
CA ILE A 19 -16.96 3.68 9.62
C ILE A 19 -16.98 4.74 10.72
N SER A 20 -16.79 4.30 11.97
CA SER A 20 -16.65 5.21 13.11
C SER A 20 -15.20 5.66 13.26
N PHE A 21 -14.98 6.98 13.33
CA PHE A 21 -13.66 7.56 13.56
C PHE A 21 -13.80 8.86 14.37
N LYS A 22 -13.08 8.98 15.49
CA LYS A 22 -13.13 10.15 16.41
C LYS A 22 -14.56 10.57 16.77
N ASP A 23 -15.35 9.63 17.26
CA ASP A 23 -16.75 9.84 17.69
C ASP A 23 -17.73 10.30 16.60
N LYS A 24 -17.32 10.25 15.34
CA LYS A 24 -18.17 10.51 14.16
C LYS A 24 -18.32 9.24 13.33
N SER A 25 -19.46 9.14 12.67
CA SER A 25 -19.75 8.07 11.71
C SER A 25 -19.67 8.61 10.29
N TYR A 26 -18.92 7.94 9.43
CA TYR A 26 -18.68 8.32 8.04
C TYR A 26 -19.23 7.26 7.12
N PRO A 27 -20.13 7.59 6.19
CA PRO A 27 -20.63 6.62 5.22
C PRO A 27 -19.54 6.21 4.23
N VAL A 28 -19.53 4.93 3.89
CA VAL A 28 -18.67 4.40 2.82
C VAL A 28 -19.28 4.76 1.47
N VAL A 29 -18.51 5.44 0.63
CA VAL A 29 -18.93 5.88 -0.70
C VAL A 29 -18.18 5.14 -1.81
N SER A 30 -18.64 5.30 -3.04
CA SER A 30 -17.95 4.79 -4.23
C SER A 30 -16.77 5.69 -4.65
N MET A 31 -15.90 5.18 -5.52
CA MET A 31 -14.81 5.96 -6.11
C MET A 31 -15.33 7.16 -6.89
N GLU A 32 -16.43 6.99 -7.65
CA GLU A 32 -17.05 8.05 -8.44
C GLU A 32 -17.62 9.17 -7.57
N GLU A 33 -18.19 8.83 -6.43
CA GLU A 33 -18.69 9.80 -5.46
C GLU A 33 -17.54 10.53 -4.77
N ALA A 34 -16.49 9.80 -4.36
CA ALA A 34 -15.33 10.38 -3.72
C ALA A 34 -14.62 11.41 -4.61
N ILE A 35 -14.48 11.15 -5.92
CA ILE A 35 -13.91 12.12 -6.88
C ILE A 35 -14.73 13.41 -6.92
N LYS A 36 -16.07 13.30 -6.91
CA LYS A 36 -16.97 14.49 -6.94
C LYS A 36 -16.83 15.35 -5.68
N LEU A 37 -16.49 14.73 -4.55
CA LEU A 37 -16.25 15.43 -3.28
C LEU A 37 -14.90 16.16 -3.24
N LYS A 38 -14.01 15.90 -4.21
CA LYS A 38 -12.72 16.58 -4.38
C LYS A 38 -11.89 16.60 -3.09
N PRO A 39 -11.55 15.46 -2.48
CA PRO A 39 -10.69 15.44 -1.32
C PRO A 39 -9.33 16.07 -1.64
N ALA A 40 -8.73 16.77 -0.69
CA ALA A 40 -7.41 17.35 -0.89
C ALA A 40 -6.33 16.25 -1.04
N ILE A 41 -6.49 15.15 -0.30
CA ILE A 41 -5.56 14.01 -0.30
C ILE A 41 -6.37 12.72 -0.36
N ALA A 42 -5.89 11.75 -1.14
CA ALA A 42 -6.41 10.39 -1.18
C ALA A 42 -5.30 9.38 -0.88
N LEU A 43 -5.54 8.51 0.10
CA LEU A 43 -4.65 7.40 0.44
C LEU A 43 -5.14 6.13 -0.26
N PHE A 44 -4.36 5.61 -1.18
CA PHE A 44 -4.67 4.40 -1.93
C PHE A 44 -3.99 3.18 -1.31
N SER A 45 -4.78 2.16 -1.01
CA SER A 45 -4.30 0.87 -0.47
C SER A 45 -5.19 -0.31 -0.91
N ALA A 46 -5.81 -0.20 -2.08
CA ALA A 46 -6.77 -1.17 -2.62
C ALA A 46 -6.20 -2.04 -3.76
N GLY A 47 -4.86 -2.13 -3.83
CA GLY A 47 -4.15 -2.90 -4.85
C GLY A 47 -3.83 -2.13 -6.13
N GLY A 48 -2.89 -2.69 -6.92
CA GLY A 48 -2.32 -2.01 -8.08
C GLY A 48 -3.31 -1.72 -9.19
N SER A 49 -4.19 -2.66 -9.52
CA SER A 49 -5.21 -2.49 -10.57
C SER A 49 -6.16 -1.33 -10.26
N THR A 50 -6.62 -1.24 -9.01
CA THR A 50 -7.46 -0.13 -8.56
C THR A 50 -6.72 1.19 -8.63
N SER A 51 -5.44 1.20 -8.25
CA SER A 51 -4.63 2.42 -8.31
C SER A 51 -4.40 2.89 -9.75
N LEU A 52 -4.04 1.98 -10.66
CA LEU A 52 -3.85 2.30 -12.08
C LEU A 52 -5.11 2.90 -12.71
N GLU A 53 -6.29 2.40 -12.33
CA GLU A 53 -7.55 2.88 -12.87
C GLU A 53 -7.97 4.24 -12.29
N TRP A 54 -7.81 4.42 -10.97
CA TRP A 54 -8.47 5.51 -10.25
C TRP A 54 -7.53 6.66 -9.85
N ALA A 55 -6.27 6.39 -9.55
CA ALA A 55 -5.35 7.45 -9.11
C ALA A 55 -5.21 8.58 -10.12
N PRO A 56 -5.13 8.34 -11.45
CA PRO A 56 -5.12 9.42 -12.45
C PRO A 56 -6.41 10.27 -12.41
N LYS A 57 -7.58 9.64 -12.26
CA LYS A 57 -8.86 10.32 -12.19
C LYS A 57 -8.96 11.26 -10.98
N PHE A 58 -8.43 10.84 -9.82
CA PHE A 58 -8.33 11.69 -8.63
C PHE A 58 -7.35 12.84 -8.86
N ALA A 59 -6.18 12.57 -9.42
CA ALA A 59 -5.16 13.56 -9.72
C ALA A 59 -5.65 14.63 -10.69
N GLU A 60 -6.32 14.24 -11.77
CA GLU A 60 -6.94 15.14 -12.75
C GLU A 60 -8.00 16.06 -12.13
N ASN A 61 -8.66 15.63 -11.06
CA ASN A 61 -9.63 16.41 -10.31
C ASN A 61 -9.02 17.26 -9.17
N GLY A 62 -7.67 17.30 -9.09
CA GLY A 62 -6.94 18.15 -8.14
C GLY A 62 -6.66 17.51 -6.79
N THR A 63 -6.90 16.20 -6.64
CA THR A 63 -6.59 15.44 -5.42
C THR A 63 -5.16 14.91 -5.46
N LYS A 64 -4.36 15.15 -4.43
CA LYS A 64 -3.06 14.49 -4.28
C LYS A 64 -3.26 13.04 -3.84
N VAL A 65 -2.72 12.11 -4.61
CA VAL A 65 -2.80 10.67 -4.34
C VAL A 65 -1.49 10.20 -3.72
N ILE A 66 -1.59 9.52 -2.59
CA ILE A 66 -0.48 8.79 -1.97
C ILE A 66 -0.81 7.30 -2.10
N ASP A 67 -0.03 6.57 -2.88
CA ASP A 67 -0.33 5.20 -3.24
C ASP A 67 0.60 4.18 -2.57
N ASN A 68 0.00 3.27 -1.80
CA ASN A 68 0.71 2.17 -1.15
C ASN A 68 0.88 0.92 -2.02
N SER A 69 0.26 0.88 -3.20
CA SER A 69 0.42 -0.26 -4.11
C SER A 69 1.77 -0.24 -4.83
N SER A 70 2.04 -1.28 -5.60
CA SER A 70 3.23 -1.34 -6.46
C SER A 70 3.05 -0.62 -7.81
N ALA A 71 1.85 -0.11 -8.11
CA ALA A 71 1.47 0.36 -9.44
C ALA A 71 2.40 1.43 -10.02
N TRP A 72 2.88 2.34 -9.20
CA TRP A 72 3.64 3.52 -9.65
C TRP A 72 5.12 3.48 -9.28
N ARG A 73 5.58 2.43 -8.57
CA ARG A 73 6.95 2.37 -8.04
C ARG A 73 8.02 2.35 -9.13
N MET A 74 7.72 1.74 -10.28
CA MET A 74 8.63 1.63 -11.42
C MET A 74 8.36 2.68 -12.51
N ASP A 75 7.39 3.55 -12.32
CA ASP A 75 7.10 4.67 -13.23
C ASP A 75 8.04 5.84 -12.90
N SER A 76 9.02 6.09 -13.76
CA SER A 76 10.02 7.16 -13.59
C SER A 76 9.41 8.57 -13.58
N SER A 77 8.17 8.74 -14.05
CA SER A 77 7.43 10.01 -13.99
C SER A 77 6.77 10.26 -12.63
N LYS A 78 6.77 9.27 -11.74
CA LYS A 78 6.20 9.39 -10.40
C LYS A 78 7.30 9.40 -9.35
N LYS A 79 7.12 10.19 -8.31
CA LYS A 79 8.10 10.26 -7.22
C LYS A 79 7.86 9.11 -6.25
N LEU A 80 8.93 8.35 -5.98
CA LEU A 80 8.96 7.30 -4.96
C LEU A 80 9.52 7.91 -3.67
N ILE A 81 8.67 8.12 -2.66
CA ILE A 81 9.00 8.97 -1.51
C ILE A 81 8.97 8.20 -0.20
N VAL A 82 10.03 8.42 0.58
CA VAL A 82 10.09 8.18 2.02
C VAL A 82 10.44 9.52 2.66
N PRO A 83 9.52 10.18 3.38
CA PRO A 83 9.69 11.56 3.82
C PRO A 83 10.97 11.81 4.62
N GLU A 84 11.38 10.87 5.47
CA GLU A 84 12.60 10.97 6.27
C GLU A 84 13.89 10.89 5.46
N ILE A 85 13.81 10.47 4.18
CA ILE A 85 14.95 10.22 3.32
C ILE A 85 15.04 11.24 2.19
N ASN A 86 13.92 11.52 1.51
CA ASN A 86 13.92 12.28 0.27
C ASN A 86 12.65 13.15 0.09
N ALA A 87 12.09 13.72 1.17
CA ALA A 87 10.92 14.60 1.09
C ALA A 87 11.14 15.81 0.15
N ASP A 88 12.35 16.32 0.08
CA ASP A 88 12.79 17.43 -0.77
C ASP A 88 12.77 17.12 -2.27
N ALA A 89 12.65 15.85 -2.64
CA ALA A 89 12.41 15.46 -4.04
C ALA A 89 10.97 15.74 -4.51
N LEU A 90 10.00 15.98 -3.58
CA LEU A 90 8.62 16.30 -3.91
C LEU A 90 8.49 17.72 -4.47
N GLU A 91 7.76 17.82 -5.55
CA GLU A 91 7.38 19.09 -6.18
C GLU A 91 5.89 19.36 -5.98
N LYS A 92 5.50 20.63 -6.14
CA LYS A 92 4.11 21.04 -5.93
C LYS A 92 3.15 20.33 -6.90
N ASP A 93 3.63 20.05 -8.11
CA ASP A 93 2.83 19.47 -9.20
C ASP A 93 2.83 17.92 -9.19
N ASP A 94 3.52 17.29 -8.24
CA ASP A 94 3.43 15.85 -8.04
C ASP A 94 2.06 15.49 -7.50
N MET A 95 1.19 14.96 -8.35
CA MET A 95 -0.19 14.62 -8.00
C MET A 95 -0.36 13.14 -7.61
N ILE A 96 0.51 12.25 -8.08
CA ILE A 96 0.55 10.84 -7.68
C ILE A 96 1.92 10.56 -7.09
N ILE A 97 1.95 10.18 -5.83
CA ILE A 97 3.16 9.93 -5.04
C ILE A 97 3.17 8.44 -4.70
N ALA A 98 4.20 7.74 -5.15
CA ALA A 98 4.37 6.33 -4.87
C ALA A 98 5.02 6.13 -3.50
N ASN A 99 4.43 5.23 -2.69
CA ASN A 99 5.02 4.78 -1.43
C ASN A 99 5.79 3.48 -1.68
N PRO A 100 7.06 3.36 -1.25
CA PRO A 100 7.85 2.16 -1.48
C PRO A 100 7.28 0.91 -0.78
N ASN A 101 7.88 -0.24 -1.07
CA ASN A 101 7.58 -1.48 -0.35
C ASN A 101 7.81 -1.30 1.16
N CYS A 102 6.95 -1.91 1.98
CA CYS A 102 6.97 -1.76 3.43
C CYS A 102 8.31 -2.15 4.07
N SER A 103 8.93 -3.24 3.62
CA SER A 103 10.25 -3.67 4.11
C SER A 103 11.34 -2.69 3.70
N THR A 104 11.25 -2.12 2.48
CA THR A 104 12.18 -1.11 1.98
C THR A 104 12.11 0.17 2.81
N ILE A 105 10.89 0.66 3.13
CA ILE A 105 10.72 1.86 3.95
C ILE A 105 11.39 1.69 5.31
N GLN A 106 11.10 0.59 6.01
CA GLN A 106 11.71 0.29 7.31
C GLN A 106 13.23 0.28 7.23
N MET A 107 13.78 -0.35 6.22
CA MET A 107 15.22 -0.45 6.01
C MET A 107 15.85 0.92 5.74
N VAL A 108 15.33 1.71 4.81
CA VAL A 108 15.95 2.98 4.44
C VAL A 108 15.84 4.02 5.54
N VAL A 109 14.75 4.05 6.31
CA VAL A 109 14.60 4.93 7.47
C VAL A 109 15.63 4.57 8.55
N ALA A 110 15.84 3.28 8.83
CA ALA A 110 16.83 2.84 9.82
C ALA A 110 18.28 3.09 9.35
N LEU A 111 18.57 2.86 8.07
CA LEU A 111 19.92 2.92 7.52
C LEU A 111 20.30 4.31 6.99
N GLY A 112 19.36 5.19 6.68
CA GLY A 112 19.64 6.52 6.13
C GLY A 112 20.63 7.34 6.95
N PRO A 113 20.45 7.51 8.26
CA PRO A 113 21.41 8.21 9.10
C PRO A 113 22.81 7.58 9.11
N LEU A 114 22.88 6.25 9.06
CA LEU A 114 24.14 5.50 8.98
C LEU A 114 24.81 5.70 7.63
N HIS A 115 24.03 5.67 6.54
CA HIS A 115 24.53 5.93 5.20
C HIS A 115 25.12 7.32 5.07
N ASN A 116 24.41 8.34 5.58
CA ASN A 116 24.86 9.73 5.54
C ASN A 116 26.17 9.94 6.32
N LYS A 117 26.37 9.21 7.41
CA LYS A 117 27.57 9.34 8.25
C LYS A 117 28.72 8.48 7.76
N TYR A 118 28.47 7.25 7.32
CA TYR A 118 29.50 6.24 7.07
C TYR A 118 29.59 5.79 5.62
N ASN A 119 28.68 6.22 4.76
CA ASN A 119 28.64 5.89 3.33
C ASN A 119 28.63 4.37 3.08
N ILE A 120 27.50 3.72 3.36
CA ILE A 120 27.30 2.28 3.19
C ILE A 120 27.68 1.87 1.75
N LYS A 121 28.55 0.86 1.63
CA LYS A 121 29.05 0.34 0.35
C LYS A 121 28.34 -0.93 -0.10
N ARG A 122 27.80 -1.71 0.83
CA ARG A 122 27.15 -2.98 0.55
C ARG A 122 26.09 -3.28 1.58
N LEU A 123 24.96 -3.80 1.12
CA LEU A 123 23.89 -4.36 1.94
C LEU A 123 23.74 -5.85 1.60
N VAL A 124 23.57 -6.68 2.62
CA VAL A 124 23.13 -8.08 2.50
C VAL A 124 21.87 -8.19 3.34
N ILE A 125 20.75 -8.52 2.70
CA ILE A 125 19.43 -8.41 3.31
C ILE A 125 18.73 -9.77 3.26
N SER A 126 18.20 -10.20 4.42
CA SER A 126 17.28 -11.31 4.53
C SER A 126 16.00 -10.81 5.19
N THR A 127 14.86 -11.07 4.57
CA THR A 127 13.56 -10.63 5.08
C THR A 127 12.65 -11.82 5.34
N TYR A 128 11.87 -11.72 6.41
CA TYR A 128 10.80 -12.65 6.74
C TYR A 128 9.51 -11.85 6.86
N GLN A 129 8.54 -12.12 6.00
CA GLN A 129 7.27 -11.39 5.99
C GLN A 129 6.12 -12.28 6.41
N SER A 130 5.20 -11.70 7.18
CA SER A 130 3.93 -12.35 7.51
C SER A 130 3.04 -12.43 6.27
N VAL A 131 2.23 -13.47 6.18
CA VAL A 131 1.22 -13.64 5.11
C VAL A 131 0.20 -12.51 5.06
N SER A 132 0.02 -11.77 6.15
CA SER A 132 -0.85 -10.58 6.19
C SER A 132 -0.43 -9.50 5.19
N GLY A 133 0.84 -9.48 4.77
CA GLY A 133 1.33 -8.59 3.72
C GLY A 133 0.73 -8.87 2.33
N THR A 134 0.30 -10.11 2.07
CA THR A 134 -0.40 -10.51 0.83
C THR A 134 -1.88 -10.13 0.86
N GLY A 135 -2.47 -9.97 2.06
CA GLY A 135 -3.85 -9.55 2.23
C GLY A 135 -4.72 -10.57 2.95
N LYS A 136 -6.02 -10.27 2.98
CA LYS A 136 -7.00 -11.04 3.76
C LYS A 136 -7.06 -12.51 3.35
N ASP A 137 -7.06 -12.80 2.06
CA ASP A 137 -7.23 -14.17 1.56
C ASP A 137 -6.09 -15.09 2.03
N ALA A 138 -4.86 -14.58 2.10
CA ALA A 138 -3.72 -15.33 2.65
C ALA A 138 -3.83 -15.54 4.17
N VAL A 139 -4.37 -14.58 4.90
CA VAL A 139 -4.68 -14.73 6.33
C VAL A 139 -5.78 -15.77 6.54
N ASP A 140 -6.81 -15.76 5.69
CA ASP A 140 -7.91 -16.74 5.74
C ASP A 140 -7.38 -18.15 5.43
N GLN A 141 -6.48 -18.31 4.44
CA GLN A 141 -5.79 -19.59 4.19
C GLN A 141 -5.03 -20.06 5.44
N LEU A 142 -4.21 -19.20 6.06
CA LEU A 142 -3.46 -19.56 7.27
C LEU A 142 -4.40 -20.00 8.41
N ASN A 143 -5.50 -19.29 8.64
CA ASN A 143 -6.47 -19.64 9.67
C ASN A 143 -7.15 -20.98 9.40
N LYS A 144 -7.45 -21.30 8.15
CA LYS A 144 -8.01 -22.59 7.75
C LYS A 144 -7.00 -23.71 7.97
N GLU A 145 -5.78 -23.54 7.51
CA GLU A 145 -4.70 -24.52 7.68
C GLU A 145 -4.37 -24.78 9.19
N THR A 146 -4.51 -23.76 10.05
CA THR A 146 -4.38 -23.92 11.51
C THR A 146 -5.47 -24.85 12.09
N ASN A 147 -6.62 -24.95 11.43
CA ASN A 147 -7.73 -25.84 11.76
C ASN A 147 -7.76 -27.11 10.88
N GLU A 148 -6.62 -27.48 10.29
CA GLU A 148 -6.48 -28.66 9.42
C GLU A 148 -7.34 -28.63 8.14
N ASP A 149 -7.80 -27.47 7.72
CA ASP A 149 -8.49 -27.28 6.44
C ASP A 149 -7.52 -26.71 5.39
N PHE A 150 -7.14 -27.51 4.41
CA PHE A 150 -6.18 -27.17 3.35
C PHE A 150 -6.86 -26.94 1.98
N THR A 151 -8.13 -26.61 1.96
CA THR A 151 -8.93 -26.50 0.74
C THR A 151 -8.72 -25.19 -0.02
N GLU A 152 -8.51 -24.07 0.68
CA GLU A 152 -8.22 -22.78 0.04
C GLU A 152 -6.71 -22.56 -0.11
N LYS A 153 -6.31 -22.10 -1.31
CA LYS A 153 -4.89 -21.84 -1.62
C LYS A 153 -4.73 -20.53 -2.37
N VAL A 154 -4.33 -19.50 -1.65
CA VAL A 154 -3.75 -18.28 -2.24
C VAL A 154 -2.30 -18.54 -2.62
N TYR A 155 -1.58 -19.26 -1.76
CA TYR A 155 -0.28 -19.83 -2.07
C TYR A 155 -0.43 -21.29 -2.52
N PRO A 156 0.39 -21.76 -3.47
CA PRO A 156 0.32 -23.15 -3.96
C PRO A 156 0.76 -24.19 -2.90
N TYR A 157 1.43 -23.72 -1.84
CA TYR A 157 1.95 -24.55 -0.75
C TYR A 157 1.31 -24.19 0.58
N GLN A 158 1.35 -25.15 1.52
CA GLN A 158 0.97 -24.90 2.90
C GLN A 158 1.82 -23.76 3.50
N ILE A 159 1.15 -22.83 4.19
CA ILE A 159 1.80 -21.70 4.88
C ILE A 159 1.87 -21.91 6.39
N TYR A 160 0.96 -22.66 6.99
CA TYR A 160 1.00 -22.98 8.41
C TYR A 160 2.23 -23.80 8.76
N GLN A 161 3.02 -23.37 9.75
CA GLN A 161 4.28 -23.97 10.16
C GLN A 161 5.29 -24.15 9.00
N ASN A 162 5.29 -23.23 8.05
CA ASN A 162 6.18 -23.30 6.89
C ASN A 162 6.78 -21.92 6.57
N LEU A 163 7.84 -21.94 5.78
CA LEU A 163 8.47 -20.76 5.17
C LEU A 163 8.48 -20.95 3.65
N LEU A 164 7.89 -20.01 2.94
CA LEU A 164 7.91 -20.02 1.47
C LEU A 164 8.98 -19.05 0.98
N PRO A 165 10.04 -19.52 0.31
CA PRO A 165 11.05 -18.66 -0.31
C PRO A 165 10.47 -18.04 -1.58
N HIS A 166 9.51 -17.14 -1.42
CA HIS A 166 8.76 -16.54 -2.49
C HIS A 166 8.61 -15.03 -2.24
N CYS A 167 8.87 -14.22 -3.26
CA CYS A 167 8.65 -12.80 -3.24
C CYS A 167 8.12 -12.38 -4.63
N ASP A 168 6.84 -11.95 -4.67
CA ASP A 168 6.15 -11.49 -5.89
C ASP A 168 6.10 -12.56 -7.00
N VAL A 169 6.42 -12.23 -8.24
CA VAL A 169 6.42 -13.15 -9.37
C VAL A 169 7.84 -13.69 -9.63
N PHE A 170 7.91 -14.90 -10.17
CA PHE A 170 9.16 -15.45 -10.68
C PHE A 170 9.35 -14.94 -12.11
N GLU A 171 10.51 -14.36 -12.39
CA GLU A 171 10.96 -14.04 -13.74
C GLU A 171 11.73 -15.25 -14.28
N GLU A 172 11.50 -15.60 -15.53
CA GLU A 172 12.32 -16.59 -16.24
C GLU A 172 13.64 -15.94 -16.62
N ASP A 173 14.79 -16.56 -16.27
CA ASP A 173 16.13 -16.16 -16.67
C ASP A 173 16.37 -16.43 -18.18
#